data_9b48b124aac09a70909ac0656578b822
#
_entry.id   9b48b124aac09a70909ac0656578b822
#
_cell.length_a   1.000
_cell.length_b   1.000
_cell.length_c   1.000
_cell.angle_alpha   90.00
_cell.angle_beta   90.00
_cell.angle_gamma   90.00
#
_symmetry.space_group_name_H-M   'P 1'
#
loop_
_entity.id
_entity.type
_entity.pdbx_description
1 polymer ?
#
loop_
_entity_poly.entity_id
_entity_poly.type
_entity_poly.pdbx_seq_one_letter_code
_entity_poly.pdbx_strand_id
1 'polypeptide(L)'
;MCSSYVSGSTEQWTLVGAADRGMDDAGWQLTLTAAQASVTAALGVIEPRVSPFMQLRWSATHLADAQPWLEWETEEQPGFSVDRRMAIPLPSGSDGMITNEMIPLYRHPLWRGKITRLRLRFGNATPGANVTLQALFSQYDTRHNINNFDFIRGAIDVFLWTGDLAFMRAELPRLRKALRFAQKEFRTRENNCVLTPWVGHEGTTGLVRAADGMKTILHGTGIGNNYWDLLPFGYKDSYATIRYYDTLVRMAALERDVDLHPEWNFPNSGDRFDSADLERHAAEVKVEGNRIFWSNDTGRFVAGPDIEGKRHDYGFTFLNTDAIHYDFATPEHARQIMDWLDGRRIVEGDTSTGADIYRFRFGPRSTTRRNVDYYFWGWSQPESIVFGGQVQDGGSVLGWSFMDLSSRLKVLGPDDAWARLREIAHWFEDVQAGGGYREYYKSQGAALQGDGAAGGLGMDREFFESLLVPQIMLRGFLGFLPTSDGCRIEPKLPRAFPSLTIDRISIRGLVLLVTATDDSILVRKLSGEHAGLFTIDAPDFKPLPPIDWTQTPEVRLRS
;
A
#
# COMPACT_ATOMS: atom_id res chain seq x y z
N MET A 1 -5.78 -21.15 2.44
CA MET A 1 -5.09 -22.38 1.99
C MET A 1 -5.14 -22.44 0.47
N CYS A 2 -4.02 -22.62 -0.19
CA CYS A 2 -4.00 -22.90 -1.63
C CYS A 2 -4.17 -24.40 -1.81
N SER A 3 -5.14 -24.82 -2.61
CA SER A 3 -5.31 -26.23 -2.98
C SER A 3 -4.75 -26.41 -4.38
N SER A 4 -3.72 -27.22 -4.51
CA SER A 4 -3.16 -27.59 -5.82
C SER A 4 -3.96 -28.73 -6.41
N TYR A 5 -4.37 -28.59 -7.66
CA TYR A 5 -5.19 -29.58 -8.36
C TYR A 5 -4.40 -30.36 -9.42
N VAL A 6 -3.20 -29.91 -9.74
CA VAL A 6 -2.24 -30.63 -10.59
C VAL A 6 -0.93 -30.69 -9.81
N SER A 7 -0.68 -31.78 -9.17
CA SER A 7 0.66 -32.12 -8.67
C SER A 7 0.70 -33.62 -8.34
N GLY A 8 1.45 -34.37 -9.08
CA GLY A 8 1.85 -35.74 -8.76
C GLY A 8 0.84 -36.85 -9.10
N SER A 9 -0.43 -36.57 -9.41
CA SER A 9 -1.37 -37.59 -9.88
C SER A 9 -2.39 -37.00 -10.84
N THR A 10 -2.57 -37.66 -11.99
CA THR A 10 -3.54 -37.30 -13.02
C THR A 10 -4.77 -38.22 -13.02
N GLU A 11 -4.86 -39.14 -12.10
CA GLU A 11 -5.90 -40.17 -12.02
C GLU A 11 -7.34 -39.63 -11.88
N GLN A 12 -7.45 -38.41 -11.34
CA GLN A 12 -8.76 -37.74 -11.14
C GLN A 12 -9.18 -36.85 -12.31
N TRP A 13 -8.41 -36.84 -13.38
CA TRP A 13 -8.66 -36.00 -14.54
C TRP A 13 -9.22 -36.81 -15.72
N THR A 14 -10.22 -36.24 -16.38
CA THR A 14 -10.82 -36.82 -17.58
C THR A 14 -10.38 -36.01 -18.81
N LEU A 15 -9.84 -36.67 -19.78
CA LEU A 15 -9.40 -36.08 -21.07
C LEU A 15 -10.45 -36.34 -22.16
N VAL A 16 -10.75 -35.30 -22.94
CA VAL A 16 -11.55 -35.38 -24.15
C VAL A 16 -10.80 -34.68 -25.28
N GLY A 17 -10.55 -35.34 -26.38
CA GLY A 17 -9.80 -34.76 -27.50
C GLY A 17 -8.36 -34.36 -27.15
N ALA A 18 -7.77 -34.98 -26.14
CA ALA A 18 -6.39 -34.81 -25.72
C ALA A 18 -5.78 -36.16 -25.36
N ALA A 19 -4.52 -36.37 -25.68
CA ALA A 19 -3.73 -37.55 -25.35
C ALA A 19 -2.78 -37.22 -24.18
N ASP A 20 -2.77 -38.08 -23.16
CA ASP A 20 -1.81 -38.05 -22.09
C ASP A 20 -0.42 -38.50 -22.58
N ARG A 21 0.59 -37.69 -22.29
CA ARG A 21 2.01 -37.96 -22.60
C ARG A 21 2.85 -38.22 -21.36
N GLY A 22 2.20 -38.25 -20.21
CA GLY A 22 2.85 -38.45 -18.92
C GLY A 22 3.25 -37.17 -18.22
N MET A 23 3.83 -37.35 -17.05
CA MET A 23 4.32 -36.29 -16.18
C MET A 23 5.86 -36.26 -16.22
N ASP A 24 6.42 -35.09 -16.36
CA ASP A 24 7.86 -34.84 -16.21
C ASP A 24 8.14 -33.64 -15.26
N ASP A 25 9.38 -33.20 -15.17
CA ASP A 25 9.79 -32.09 -14.29
C ASP A 25 9.14 -30.75 -14.67
N ALA A 26 8.73 -30.58 -15.93
CA ALA A 26 8.03 -29.38 -16.40
C ALA A 26 6.52 -29.42 -16.08
N GLY A 27 5.95 -30.59 -15.83
CA GLY A 27 4.55 -30.79 -15.51
C GLY A 27 3.89 -31.88 -16.36
N TRP A 28 2.56 -31.88 -16.41
CA TRP A 28 1.77 -32.84 -17.15
C TRP A 28 1.74 -32.49 -18.65
N GLN A 29 2.24 -33.41 -19.45
CA GLN A 29 2.37 -33.25 -20.90
C GLN A 29 1.13 -33.79 -21.63
N LEU A 30 0.52 -32.98 -22.45
CA LEU A 30 -0.67 -33.30 -23.23
C LEU A 30 -0.45 -32.96 -24.71
N THR A 31 -1.01 -33.79 -25.60
CA THR A 31 -1.14 -33.44 -27.01
C THR A 31 -2.63 -33.34 -27.35
N LEU A 32 -3.07 -32.20 -27.87
CA LEU A 32 -4.46 -32.01 -28.28
C LEU A 32 -4.70 -32.74 -29.59
N THR A 33 -5.72 -33.62 -29.62
CA THR A 33 -6.03 -34.48 -30.78
C THR A 33 -7.29 -34.03 -31.52
N ALA A 34 -8.03 -33.05 -30.95
CA ALA A 34 -9.23 -32.49 -31.54
C ALA A 34 -9.31 -30.98 -31.32
N ALA A 35 -10.04 -30.30 -32.22
CA ALA A 35 -10.25 -28.84 -32.14
C ALA A 35 -11.05 -28.38 -30.87
N GLN A 36 -11.77 -29.31 -30.25
CA GLN A 36 -12.54 -29.07 -29.01
C GLN A 36 -12.01 -29.96 -27.89
N ALA A 37 -10.74 -29.83 -27.60
CA ALA A 37 -10.10 -30.58 -26.52
C ALA A 37 -10.44 -30.02 -25.13
N SER A 38 -10.48 -30.89 -24.13
CA SER A 38 -10.67 -30.46 -22.75
C SER A 38 -10.07 -31.42 -21.74
N VAL A 39 -9.78 -30.86 -20.57
CA VAL A 39 -9.22 -31.52 -19.39
C VAL A 39 -10.10 -31.18 -18.22
N THR A 40 -10.77 -32.15 -17.61
CA THR A 40 -11.75 -31.96 -16.55
C THR A 40 -11.28 -32.61 -15.26
N ALA A 41 -11.27 -31.85 -14.16
CA ALA A 41 -10.99 -32.34 -12.81
C ALA A 41 -12.28 -32.44 -11.98
N ALA A 42 -12.45 -33.55 -11.25
CA ALA A 42 -13.33 -33.60 -10.11
C ALA A 42 -12.56 -33.07 -8.90
N LEU A 43 -13.12 -32.07 -8.24
CA LEU A 43 -12.47 -31.38 -7.12
C LEU A 43 -13.12 -31.74 -5.79
N GLY A 44 -12.43 -31.48 -4.71
CA GLY A 44 -13.13 -31.13 -3.49
C GLY A 44 -13.88 -29.80 -3.69
N VAL A 45 -14.83 -29.49 -2.83
CA VAL A 45 -15.62 -28.27 -2.95
C VAL A 45 -14.73 -27.03 -2.87
N ILE A 46 -14.80 -26.16 -3.88
CA ILE A 46 -14.21 -24.83 -3.82
C ILE A 46 -15.30 -23.84 -3.37
N GLU A 47 -14.98 -23.07 -2.36
CA GLU A 47 -15.81 -21.94 -1.90
C GLU A 47 -15.34 -20.65 -2.61
N PRO A 48 -16.13 -20.07 -3.53
CA PRO A 48 -15.73 -18.88 -4.31
C PRO A 48 -15.35 -17.66 -3.48
N ARG A 49 -15.96 -17.50 -2.30
CA ARG A 49 -15.66 -16.36 -1.43
C ARG A 49 -14.24 -16.37 -0.88
N VAL A 50 -13.69 -17.57 -0.66
CA VAL A 50 -12.31 -17.73 -0.20
C VAL A 50 -11.34 -18.06 -1.34
N SER A 51 -11.85 -18.24 -2.55
CA SER A 51 -11.07 -18.56 -3.75
C SER A 51 -11.48 -17.66 -4.93
N PRO A 52 -11.26 -16.35 -4.84
CA PRO A 52 -11.65 -15.40 -5.88
C PRO A 52 -10.84 -15.54 -7.16
N PHE A 53 -9.70 -16.24 -7.09
CA PHE A 53 -8.83 -16.51 -8.23
C PHE A 53 -8.55 -18.00 -8.40
N MET A 54 -8.35 -18.38 -9.65
CA MET A 54 -7.59 -19.59 -10.00
C MET A 54 -6.28 -19.16 -10.64
N GLN A 55 -5.20 -19.83 -10.29
CA GLN A 55 -3.90 -19.61 -10.88
C GLN A 55 -3.52 -20.83 -11.72
N LEU A 56 -3.18 -20.59 -12.97
CA LEU A 56 -2.77 -21.61 -13.94
C LEU A 56 -1.32 -21.37 -14.34
N ARG A 57 -0.45 -22.35 -14.04
CA ARG A 57 0.92 -22.38 -14.54
C ARG A 57 0.99 -23.38 -15.68
N TRP A 58 1.25 -22.89 -16.89
CA TRP A 58 1.18 -23.69 -18.08
C TRP A 58 2.04 -23.15 -19.21
N SER A 59 2.26 -23.99 -20.21
CA SER A 59 2.79 -23.57 -21.49
C SER A 59 2.05 -24.30 -22.62
N ALA A 60 2.14 -23.75 -23.82
CA ALA A 60 1.58 -24.39 -25.02
C ALA A 60 2.43 -24.08 -26.25
N THR A 61 2.42 -25.00 -27.19
CA THR A 61 3.01 -24.81 -28.51
C THR A 61 1.95 -25.09 -29.59
N HIS A 62 1.98 -24.31 -30.68
CA HIS A 62 1.03 -24.42 -31.81
C HIS A 62 -0.45 -24.19 -31.41
N LEU A 63 -0.68 -23.25 -30.45
CA LEU A 63 -2.01 -22.94 -29.93
C LEU A 63 -2.50 -21.52 -30.31
N ALA A 64 -1.88 -20.88 -31.31
CA ALA A 64 -2.08 -19.45 -31.61
C ALA A 64 -3.53 -19.06 -31.94
N ASP A 65 -4.31 -19.95 -32.55
CA ASP A 65 -5.70 -19.66 -32.93
C ASP A 65 -6.74 -20.21 -31.92
N ALA A 66 -6.28 -20.82 -30.85
CA ALA A 66 -7.17 -21.40 -29.85
C ALA A 66 -7.71 -20.32 -28.88
N GLN A 67 -8.91 -20.61 -28.39
CA GLN A 67 -9.49 -19.86 -27.29
C GLN A 67 -9.62 -20.76 -26.06
N PRO A 68 -8.69 -20.71 -25.12
CA PRO A 68 -8.80 -21.47 -23.88
C PRO A 68 -9.84 -20.84 -22.94
N TRP A 69 -10.54 -21.71 -22.22
CA TRP A 69 -11.55 -21.34 -21.22
C TRP A 69 -11.34 -22.14 -19.95
N LEU A 70 -11.53 -21.50 -18.80
CA LEU A 70 -11.82 -22.18 -17.54
C LEU A 70 -13.33 -22.19 -17.37
N GLU A 71 -13.91 -23.37 -17.29
CA GLU A 71 -15.34 -23.60 -17.09
C GLU A 71 -15.54 -24.31 -15.75
N TRP A 72 -16.71 -24.08 -15.11
CA TRP A 72 -17.03 -24.71 -13.84
C TRP A 72 -18.49 -25.16 -13.75
N GLU A 73 -18.72 -26.12 -12.88
CA GLU A 73 -20.05 -26.49 -12.43
C GLU A 73 -20.16 -26.34 -10.91
N THR A 74 -21.38 -26.17 -10.46
CA THR A 74 -21.69 -26.03 -9.03
C THR A 74 -22.52 -27.20 -8.53
N GLU A 75 -22.56 -27.37 -7.20
CA GLU A 75 -23.43 -28.38 -6.57
C GLU A 75 -24.90 -28.15 -6.95
N GLU A 76 -25.33 -26.88 -7.00
CA GLU A 76 -26.70 -26.48 -7.31
C GLU A 76 -27.04 -26.55 -8.81
N GLN A 77 -26.03 -26.47 -9.65
CA GLN A 77 -26.18 -26.50 -11.11
C GLN A 77 -25.14 -27.43 -11.74
N PRO A 78 -25.35 -28.74 -11.67
CA PRO A 78 -24.45 -29.72 -12.31
C PRO A 78 -24.38 -29.54 -13.83
N GLY A 79 -23.25 -29.88 -14.39
CA GLY A 79 -22.97 -29.74 -15.82
C GLY A 79 -22.37 -28.38 -16.20
N PHE A 80 -21.46 -28.41 -17.19
CA PHE A 80 -20.81 -27.22 -17.71
C PHE A 80 -21.75 -26.42 -18.60
N SER A 81 -21.70 -25.09 -18.48
CA SER A 81 -22.50 -24.15 -19.28
C SER A 81 -21.61 -23.08 -19.90
N VAL A 82 -22.00 -22.61 -21.07
CA VAL A 82 -21.34 -21.46 -21.72
C VAL A 82 -21.40 -20.17 -20.89
N ASP A 83 -22.39 -20.09 -19.99
CA ASP A 83 -22.55 -18.94 -19.10
C ASP A 83 -21.63 -19.00 -17.88
N ARG A 84 -21.03 -20.14 -17.58
CA ARG A 84 -20.11 -20.38 -16.47
C ARG A 84 -18.71 -20.69 -16.99
N ARG A 85 -18.11 -19.70 -17.64
CA ARG A 85 -16.74 -19.82 -18.16
C ARG A 85 -16.03 -18.47 -18.16
N MET A 86 -14.71 -18.51 -18.04
CA MET A 86 -13.85 -17.35 -18.18
C MET A 86 -12.74 -17.66 -19.18
N ALA A 87 -12.48 -16.72 -20.10
CA ALA A 87 -11.39 -16.85 -21.05
C ALA A 87 -10.04 -16.82 -20.33
N ILE A 88 -9.13 -17.68 -20.77
CA ILE A 88 -7.76 -17.71 -20.31
C ILE A 88 -6.91 -17.04 -21.41
N PRO A 89 -6.05 -16.07 -21.07
CA PRO A 89 -5.08 -15.55 -22.03
C PRO A 89 -4.17 -16.68 -22.54
N LEU A 90 -3.86 -16.66 -23.83
CA LEU A 90 -2.81 -17.54 -24.35
C LEU A 90 -1.45 -17.14 -23.76
N PRO A 91 -0.54 -18.11 -23.52
CA PRO A 91 0.79 -17.79 -23.07
C PRO A 91 1.45 -16.76 -23.97
N SER A 92 1.81 -15.61 -23.41
CA SER A 92 2.53 -14.56 -24.13
C SER A 92 4.02 -14.84 -24.05
N GLY A 93 4.65 -15.18 -25.16
CA GLY A 93 6.09 -15.41 -25.22
C GLY A 93 6.49 -16.51 -26.21
N SER A 94 7.77 -16.87 -26.19
CA SER A 94 8.30 -17.95 -27.01
C SER A 94 7.60 -19.26 -26.70
N ASP A 95 7.21 -19.99 -27.74
CA ASP A 95 6.65 -21.34 -27.68
C ASP A 95 7.32 -22.21 -26.62
N GLY A 96 6.52 -22.72 -25.67
CA GLY A 96 6.97 -23.67 -24.66
C GLY A 96 7.43 -23.08 -23.32
N MET A 97 7.49 -21.77 -23.15
CA MET A 97 7.78 -21.18 -21.83
C MET A 97 6.58 -21.28 -20.88
N ILE A 98 6.82 -21.70 -19.65
CA ILE A 98 5.81 -21.73 -18.59
C ILE A 98 5.40 -20.30 -18.24
N THR A 99 4.13 -20.00 -18.39
CA THR A 99 3.51 -18.76 -17.92
C THR A 99 2.66 -19.00 -16.69
N ASN A 100 2.42 -17.94 -15.94
CA ASN A 100 1.64 -17.95 -14.73
C ASN A 100 0.45 -17.00 -14.87
N GLU A 101 -0.73 -17.57 -15.15
CA GLU A 101 -1.95 -16.81 -15.41
C GLU A 101 -2.83 -16.78 -14.16
N MET A 102 -3.12 -15.58 -13.69
CA MET A 102 -4.10 -15.35 -12.62
C MET A 102 -5.47 -15.06 -13.24
N ILE A 103 -6.41 -15.99 -13.07
CA ILE A 103 -7.76 -15.92 -13.62
C ILE A 103 -8.67 -15.28 -12.58
N PRO A 104 -9.16 -14.04 -12.79
CA PRO A 104 -9.90 -13.26 -11.79
C PRO A 104 -11.39 -13.65 -11.79
N LEU A 105 -11.72 -14.84 -11.29
CA LEU A 105 -13.06 -15.41 -11.32
C LEU A 105 -14.08 -14.59 -10.52
N TYR A 106 -13.64 -13.87 -9.50
CA TYR A 106 -14.50 -12.95 -8.74
C TYR A 106 -15.24 -11.91 -9.62
N ARG A 107 -14.70 -11.61 -10.81
CA ARG A 107 -15.34 -10.70 -11.78
C ARG A 107 -16.53 -11.33 -12.49
N HIS A 108 -16.67 -12.66 -12.39
CA HIS A 108 -17.75 -13.37 -13.06
C HIS A 108 -18.96 -13.53 -12.12
N PRO A 109 -20.17 -13.03 -12.50
CA PRO A 109 -21.32 -13.01 -11.59
C PRO A 109 -21.81 -14.41 -11.18
N LEU A 110 -21.48 -15.44 -11.96
CA LEU A 110 -21.82 -16.83 -11.68
C LEU A 110 -20.70 -17.62 -10.99
N TRP A 111 -19.59 -16.99 -10.60
CA TRP A 111 -18.60 -17.58 -9.70
C TRP A 111 -19.12 -17.51 -8.25
N ARG A 112 -20.08 -18.37 -7.94
CA ARG A 112 -20.79 -18.43 -6.66
C ARG A 112 -21.33 -19.83 -6.42
N GLY A 113 -21.82 -20.09 -5.20
CA GLY A 113 -22.24 -21.43 -4.76
C GLY A 113 -21.03 -22.30 -4.44
N LYS A 114 -21.19 -23.61 -4.42
CA LYS A 114 -20.12 -24.57 -4.21
C LYS A 114 -19.64 -25.14 -5.53
N ILE A 115 -18.41 -24.85 -5.90
CA ILE A 115 -17.82 -25.33 -7.15
C ILE A 115 -17.33 -26.77 -6.93
N THR A 116 -17.77 -27.69 -7.76
CA THR A 116 -17.50 -29.13 -7.62
C THR A 116 -16.62 -29.70 -8.72
N ARG A 117 -16.59 -29.05 -9.92
CA ARG A 117 -15.74 -29.46 -11.02
C ARG A 117 -15.22 -28.28 -11.80
N LEU A 118 -13.99 -28.40 -12.30
CA LEU A 118 -13.37 -27.46 -13.23
C LEU A 118 -13.02 -28.14 -14.53
N ARG A 119 -13.12 -27.42 -15.64
CA ARG A 119 -12.70 -27.86 -16.96
C ARG A 119 -11.86 -26.79 -17.66
N LEU A 120 -10.65 -27.14 -18.04
CA LEU A 120 -9.88 -26.39 -19.01
C LEU A 120 -10.32 -26.87 -20.41
N ARG A 121 -10.91 -25.98 -21.20
CA ARG A 121 -11.36 -26.24 -22.55
C ARG A 121 -10.54 -25.45 -23.55
N PHE A 122 -10.05 -26.12 -24.59
CA PHE A 122 -9.27 -25.53 -25.67
C PHE A 122 -10.15 -25.47 -26.91
N GLY A 123 -10.88 -24.36 -27.11
CA GLY A 123 -11.69 -24.15 -28.31
C GLY A 123 -10.82 -23.76 -29.50
N ASN A 124 -11.14 -24.29 -30.68
CA ASN A 124 -10.40 -24.05 -31.92
C ASN A 124 -8.91 -24.46 -31.86
N ALA A 125 -8.59 -25.45 -31.04
CA ALA A 125 -7.22 -25.95 -30.95
C ALA A 125 -6.80 -26.63 -32.24
N THR A 126 -5.55 -26.46 -32.66
CA THR A 126 -4.96 -27.20 -33.77
C THR A 126 -4.61 -28.62 -33.29
N PRO A 127 -5.13 -29.68 -33.92
CA PRO A 127 -4.68 -31.05 -33.62
C PRO A 127 -3.16 -31.16 -33.75
N GLY A 128 -2.51 -31.74 -32.73
CA GLY A 128 -1.05 -31.81 -32.64
C GLY A 128 -0.43 -30.72 -31.78
N ALA A 129 -1.20 -29.72 -31.33
CA ALA A 129 -0.73 -28.74 -30.34
C ALA A 129 -0.38 -29.43 -29.01
N ASN A 130 0.70 -28.99 -28.37
CA ASN A 130 1.12 -29.52 -27.10
C ASN A 130 0.81 -28.51 -25.99
N VAL A 131 0.39 -29.03 -24.84
CA VAL A 131 0.10 -28.27 -23.64
C VAL A 131 0.82 -28.91 -22.46
N THR A 132 1.53 -28.13 -21.71
CA THR A 132 2.13 -28.55 -20.44
C THR A 132 1.38 -27.86 -19.29
N LEU A 133 0.76 -28.62 -18.42
CA LEU A 133 0.10 -28.15 -17.24
C LEU A 133 1.00 -28.41 -16.02
N GLN A 134 1.59 -27.34 -15.46
CA GLN A 134 2.46 -27.45 -14.30
C GLN A 134 1.65 -27.38 -12.99
N ALA A 135 0.69 -26.47 -12.92
CA ALA A 135 -0.17 -26.32 -11.73
C ALA A 135 -1.48 -25.62 -12.08
N LEU A 136 -2.55 -26.05 -11.42
CA LEU A 136 -3.80 -25.31 -11.32
C LEU A 136 -4.21 -25.30 -9.84
N PHE A 137 -4.37 -24.12 -9.26
CA PHE A 137 -4.71 -23.99 -7.84
C PHE A 137 -5.61 -22.79 -7.57
N SER A 138 -6.41 -22.89 -6.53
CA SER A 138 -7.20 -21.77 -6.03
C SER A 138 -6.34 -20.85 -5.16
N GLN A 139 -6.62 -19.57 -5.20
CA GLN A 139 -5.84 -18.58 -4.46
C GLN A 139 -6.74 -17.54 -3.82
N TYR A 140 -6.38 -17.13 -2.58
CA TYR A 140 -6.91 -15.94 -1.96
C TYR A 140 -6.43 -14.69 -2.71
N ASP A 141 -7.19 -13.61 -2.59
CA ASP A 141 -6.68 -12.30 -3.00
C ASP A 141 -5.71 -11.78 -1.92
N THR A 142 -4.45 -11.73 -2.26
CA THR A 142 -3.37 -11.20 -1.41
C THR A 142 -2.79 -9.90 -1.97
N ARG A 143 -3.46 -9.30 -2.97
CA ARG A 143 -3.01 -8.03 -3.55
C ARG A 143 -3.25 -6.90 -2.58
N HIS A 144 -2.22 -6.12 -2.34
CA HIS A 144 -2.36 -4.89 -1.57
C HIS A 144 -2.89 -3.77 -2.48
N ASN A 145 -3.94 -3.10 -2.04
CA ASN A 145 -4.59 -2.03 -2.80
C ASN A 145 -3.80 -0.70 -2.79
N ILE A 146 -2.74 -0.61 -1.98
CA ILE A 146 -1.85 0.56 -1.90
C ILE A 146 -0.65 0.49 -2.85
N ASN A 147 -0.26 -0.69 -3.35
CA ASN A 147 1.01 -0.89 -4.06
C ASN A 147 1.18 0.03 -5.28
N ASN A 148 0.12 0.24 -6.07
CA ASN A 148 0.19 1.13 -7.23
C ASN A 148 0.39 2.58 -6.81
N PHE A 149 -0.21 3.00 -5.71
CA PHE A 149 -0.08 4.36 -5.19
C PHE A 149 1.33 4.61 -4.67
N ASP A 150 1.87 3.69 -3.89
CA ASP A 150 3.21 3.81 -3.32
C ASP A 150 4.29 3.73 -4.41
N PHE A 151 4.08 2.91 -5.46
CA PHE A 151 4.96 2.89 -6.64
C PHE A 151 5.01 4.27 -7.34
N ILE A 152 3.85 4.88 -7.60
CA ILE A 152 3.77 6.19 -8.25
C ILE A 152 4.46 7.25 -7.40
N ARG A 153 4.15 7.32 -6.11
CA ARG A 153 4.71 8.28 -5.17
C ARG A 153 6.22 8.16 -5.03
N GLY A 154 6.71 6.92 -4.89
CA GLY A 154 8.13 6.64 -4.79
C GLY A 154 8.91 7.00 -6.05
N ALA A 155 8.38 6.69 -7.24
CA ALA A 155 9.02 7.06 -8.49
C ALA A 155 9.08 8.58 -8.71
N ILE A 156 8.02 9.31 -8.33
CA ILE A 156 8.02 10.77 -8.37
C ILE A 156 9.06 11.33 -7.39
N ASP A 157 9.13 10.82 -6.16
CA ASP A 157 10.16 11.25 -5.19
C ASP A 157 11.57 11.03 -5.73
N VAL A 158 11.86 9.86 -6.31
CA VAL A 158 13.17 9.60 -6.94
C VAL A 158 13.48 10.66 -8.01
N PHE A 159 12.53 10.95 -8.89
CA PHE A 159 12.72 11.97 -9.93
C PHE A 159 12.96 13.36 -9.37
N LEU A 160 12.18 13.79 -8.39
CA LEU A 160 12.33 15.12 -7.80
C LEU A 160 13.71 15.31 -7.15
N TRP A 161 14.20 14.28 -6.44
CA TRP A 161 15.53 14.32 -5.81
C TRP A 161 16.68 14.22 -6.79
N THR A 162 16.55 13.37 -7.82
CA THR A 162 17.68 13.09 -8.74
C THR A 162 17.70 13.99 -9.96
N GLY A 163 16.53 14.43 -10.43
CA GLY A 163 16.39 15.10 -11.74
C GLY A 163 16.66 14.18 -12.93
N ASP A 164 16.63 12.86 -12.74
CA ASP A 164 16.94 11.88 -13.80
C ASP A 164 15.81 11.81 -14.83
N LEU A 165 15.97 12.54 -15.91
CA LEU A 165 15.03 12.57 -17.03
C LEU A 165 14.96 11.23 -17.77
N ALA A 166 16.06 10.45 -17.80
CA ALA A 166 16.06 9.14 -18.47
C ALA A 166 15.21 8.14 -17.68
N PHE A 167 15.38 8.12 -16.36
CA PHE A 167 14.53 7.36 -15.44
C PHE A 167 13.06 7.73 -15.63
N MET A 168 12.72 9.02 -15.57
CA MET A 168 11.31 9.42 -15.63
C MET A 168 10.71 9.19 -17.04
N ARG A 169 11.47 9.30 -18.13
CA ARG A 169 11.00 8.89 -19.48
C ARG A 169 10.59 7.42 -19.53
N ALA A 170 11.35 6.57 -18.87
CA ALA A 170 11.05 5.13 -18.80
C ALA A 170 9.83 4.84 -17.91
N GLU A 171 9.72 5.51 -16.78
CA GLU A 171 8.71 5.21 -15.77
C GLU A 171 7.35 5.90 -16.01
N LEU A 172 7.30 7.11 -16.56
CA LEU A 172 6.06 7.88 -16.71
C LEU A 172 4.91 7.11 -17.38
N PRO A 173 5.13 6.35 -18.48
CA PRO A 173 4.08 5.52 -19.07
C PRO A 173 3.57 4.44 -18.09
N ARG A 174 4.46 3.90 -17.25
CA ARG A 174 4.11 2.88 -16.24
C ARG A 174 3.31 3.51 -15.09
N LEU A 175 3.68 4.71 -14.64
CA LEU A 175 2.95 5.46 -13.62
C LEU A 175 1.52 5.77 -14.09
N ARG A 176 1.37 6.27 -15.32
CA ARG A 176 0.06 6.51 -15.94
C ARG A 176 -0.78 5.24 -16.02
N LYS A 177 -0.18 4.13 -16.45
CA LYS A 177 -0.86 2.83 -16.52
C LYS A 177 -1.25 2.33 -15.13
N ALA A 178 -0.38 2.48 -14.13
CA ALA A 178 -0.65 2.07 -12.75
C ALA A 178 -1.82 2.85 -12.15
N LEU A 179 -1.88 4.17 -12.37
CA LEU A 179 -2.98 5.00 -11.90
C LEU A 179 -4.31 4.63 -12.58
N ARG A 180 -4.32 4.44 -13.92
CA ARG A 180 -5.54 4.01 -14.65
C ARG A 180 -6.04 2.65 -14.19
N PHE A 181 -5.10 1.70 -14.00
CA PHE A 181 -5.45 0.39 -13.46
C PHE A 181 -6.12 0.53 -12.09
N ALA A 182 -5.52 1.29 -11.18
CA ALA A 182 -6.06 1.49 -9.85
C ALA A 182 -7.43 2.18 -9.87
N GLN A 183 -7.62 3.20 -10.72
CA GLN A 183 -8.90 3.89 -10.90
C GLN A 183 -10.00 2.94 -11.36
N LYS A 184 -9.68 2.05 -12.30
CA LYS A 184 -10.62 1.05 -12.82
C LYS A 184 -10.89 -0.06 -11.81
N GLU A 185 -9.83 -0.65 -11.25
CA GLU A 185 -9.91 -1.81 -10.36
C GLU A 185 -10.63 -1.46 -9.06
N PHE A 186 -10.29 -0.31 -8.47
CA PHE A 186 -10.85 0.14 -7.19
C PHE A 186 -12.04 1.10 -7.36
N ARG A 187 -12.54 1.30 -8.58
CA ARG A 187 -13.70 2.16 -8.91
C ARG A 187 -13.63 3.55 -8.26
N THR A 188 -12.44 4.13 -8.23
CA THR A 188 -12.20 5.35 -7.45
C THR A 188 -12.87 6.58 -8.05
N ARG A 189 -13.02 6.63 -9.39
CA ARG A 189 -13.73 7.73 -10.07
C ARG A 189 -15.24 7.76 -9.79
N GLU A 190 -15.84 6.60 -9.58
CA GLU A 190 -17.27 6.46 -9.33
C GLU A 190 -17.61 6.71 -7.86
N ASN A 191 -16.69 6.41 -6.94
CA ASN A 191 -16.95 6.39 -5.50
C ASN A 191 -16.20 7.47 -4.73
N ASN A 192 -15.29 8.20 -5.36
CA ASN A 192 -14.37 9.15 -4.71
C ASN A 192 -13.63 8.55 -3.49
N CYS A 193 -13.42 7.25 -3.51
CA CYS A 193 -12.63 6.49 -2.53
C CYS A 193 -12.16 5.17 -3.14
N VAL A 194 -11.20 4.54 -2.50
CA VAL A 194 -10.76 3.19 -2.87
C VAL A 194 -11.81 2.18 -2.41
N LEU A 195 -12.39 1.47 -3.37
CA LEU A 195 -13.37 0.42 -3.15
C LEU A 195 -12.76 -0.93 -3.56
N THR A 196 -12.81 -1.91 -2.66
CA THR A 196 -12.40 -3.29 -2.93
C THR A 196 -13.64 -4.19 -3.02
N PRO A 197 -14.26 -4.32 -4.21
CA PRO A 197 -15.56 -4.96 -4.34
C PRO A 197 -15.50 -6.47 -4.49
N TRP A 198 -14.33 -7.06 -4.50
CA TRP A 198 -14.16 -8.49 -4.71
C TRP A 198 -14.31 -9.29 -3.42
N VAL A 199 -14.66 -10.54 -3.61
CA VAL A 199 -14.88 -11.50 -2.53
C VAL A 199 -13.63 -11.64 -1.67
N GLY A 200 -13.80 -11.60 -0.38
CA GLY A 200 -12.72 -11.72 0.60
C GLY A 200 -12.14 -10.40 1.09
N HIS A 201 -12.55 -9.29 0.50
CA HIS A 201 -12.12 -7.94 0.88
C HIS A 201 -13.32 -7.02 1.19
N GLU A 202 -14.39 -7.61 1.71
CA GLU A 202 -15.61 -6.88 2.07
C GLU A 202 -15.48 -6.06 3.36
N GLY A 203 -14.36 -6.17 4.08
CA GLY A 203 -14.12 -5.46 5.34
C GLY A 203 -14.78 -6.10 6.55
N THR A 204 -15.52 -7.19 6.38
CA THR A 204 -16.09 -7.98 7.49
C THR A 204 -15.06 -8.97 8.02
N THR A 205 -15.15 -9.32 9.30
CA THR A 205 -14.26 -10.33 9.86
C THR A 205 -14.56 -11.72 9.31
N GLY A 206 -15.83 -12.00 9.02
CA GLY A 206 -16.29 -13.33 8.64
C GLY A 206 -15.98 -14.44 9.66
N LEU A 207 -15.38 -14.08 10.80
CA LEU A 207 -14.93 -15.02 11.82
C LEU A 207 -16.02 -15.31 12.82
N VAL A 208 -16.16 -16.59 13.16
CA VAL A 208 -16.94 -17.06 14.30
C VAL A 208 -16.09 -17.96 15.17
N ARG A 209 -16.44 -18.03 16.44
CA ARG A 209 -15.80 -18.94 17.37
C ARG A 209 -16.65 -20.20 17.50
N ALA A 210 -16.06 -21.35 17.20
CA ALA A 210 -16.70 -22.64 17.39
C ALA A 210 -16.84 -22.98 18.89
N ALA A 211 -17.59 -24.04 19.21
CA ALA A 211 -17.84 -24.45 20.59
C ALA A 211 -16.56 -24.86 21.35
N ASP A 212 -15.54 -25.30 20.65
CA ASP A 212 -14.23 -25.64 21.20
C ASP A 212 -13.30 -24.40 21.37
N GLY A 213 -13.81 -23.19 21.07
CA GLY A 213 -13.08 -21.95 21.14
C GLY A 213 -12.24 -21.61 19.89
N MET A 214 -12.16 -22.51 18.92
CA MET A 214 -11.41 -22.27 17.68
C MET A 214 -12.12 -21.27 16.78
N LYS A 215 -11.35 -20.42 16.10
CA LYS A 215 -11.87 -19.50 15.09
C LYS A 215 -12.13 -20.24 13.78
N THR A 216 -13.28 -20.01 13.19
CA THR A 216 -13.65 -20.50 11.87
C THR A 216 -14.13 -19.36 10.98
N ILE A 217 -13.98 -19.51 9.67
CA ILE A 217 -14.43 -18.53 8.67
C ILE A 217 -15.78 -19.00 8.13
N LEU A 218 -16.82 -18.19 8.30
CA LEU A 218 -18.14 -18.45 7.71
C LEU A 218 -18.27 -17.89 6.30
N HIS A 219 -17.83 -16.64 6.12
CA HIS A 219 -17.91 -15.93 4.86
C HIS A 219 -16.92 -14.77 4.89
N GLY A 220 -16.61 -14.20 3.70
CA GLY A 220 -15.57 -13.20 3.60
C GLY A 220 -14.24 -13.75 4.14
N THR A 221 -13.21 -12.99 4.15
CA THR A 221 -11.93 -13.49 4.66
C THR A 221 -11.44 -12.71 5.87
N GLY A 222 -11.91 -11.49 6.06
CA GLY A 222 -11.34 -10.61 7.07
C GLY A 222 -9.84 -10.35 6.92
N ILE A 223 -9.27 -10.69 5.76
CA ILE A 223 -7.86 -10.40 5.46
C ILE A 223 -7.75 -8.93 5.08
N GLY A 224 -6.78 -8.22 5.67
CA GLY A 224 -6.39 -6.89 5.23
C GLY A 224 -5.80 -6.92 3.82
N ASN A 225 -6.14 -5.92 3.01
CA ASN A 225 -5.67 -5.76 1.64
C ASN A 225 -4.76 -4.53 1.46
N ASN A 226 -4.31 -3.98 2.56
CA ASN A 226 -3.35 -2.89 2.65
C ASN A 226 -2.25 -3.22 3.66
N TYR A 227 -1.58 -2.24 4.23
CA TYR A 227 -0.54 -2.44 5.24
C TYR A 227 -1.02 -3.17 6.52
N TRP A 228 -2.31 -3.10 6.83
CA TRP A 228 -2.94 -3.73 8.01
C TRP A 228 -3.45 -5.14 7.68
N ASP A 229 -2.54 -6.07 7.52
CA ASP A 229 -2.81 -7.43 7.02
C ASP A 229 -3.58 -8.34 7.99
N LEU A 230 -3.62 -8.02 9.29
CA LEU A 230 -4.34 -8.79 10.30
C LEU A 230 -5.76 -8.29 10.58
N LEU A 231 -6.05 -7.05 10.23
CA LEU A 231 -7.36 -6.43 10.45
C LEU A 231 -8.15 -6.31 9.15
N PRO A 232 -9.46 -6.51 9.18
CA PRO A 232 -10.28 -6.37 8.00
C PRO A 232 -10.41 -4.90 7.62
N PHE A 233 -9.59 -4.48 6.67
CA PHE A 233 -9.78 -3.29 5.89
C PHE A 233 -10.40 -3.71 4.57
N GLY A 234 -11.45 -3.06 4.16
CA GLY A 234 -12.04 -3.41 2.89
C GLY A 234 -13.44 -2.89 2.73
N TYR A 235 -14.01 -3.24 1.61
CA TYR A 235 -15.01 -2.57 0.86
C TYR A 235 -14.61 -1.11 0.61
N LYS A 236 -14.90 -0.14 1.47
CA LYS A 236 -14.35 1.23 1.37
C LYS A 236 -13.18 1.37 2.34
N ASP A 237 -12.00 1.59 1.79
CA ASP A 237 -10.74 1.56 2.53
C ASP A 237 -10.20 2.98 2.75
N SER A 238 -10.19 3.42 4.00
CA SER A 238 -9.72 4.77 4.36
C SER A 238 -8.22 4.95 4.15
N TYR A 239 -7.41 3.97 4.53
CA TYR A 239 -5.96 4.04 4.42
C TYR A 239 -5.50 4.13 2.97
N ALA A 240 -6.02 3.24 2.13
CA ALA A 240 -5.74 3.28 0.70
C ALA A 240 -6.29 4.55 0.03
N THR A 241 -7.41 5.11 0.51
CA THR A 241 -7.98 6.36 -0.01
C THR A 241 -7.09 7.57 0.30
N ILE A 242 -6.50 7.65 1.49
CA ILE A 242 -5.54 8.70 1.83
C ILE A 242 -4.31 8.64 0.92
N ARG A 243 -3.78 7.43 0.68
CA ARG A 243 -2.66 7.21 -0.25
C ARG A 243 -3.02 7.56 -1.70
N TYR A 244 -4.23 7.22 -2.11
CA TYR A 244 -4.75 7.60 -3.43
C TYR A 244 -4.86 9.11 -3.59
N TYR A 245 -5.37 9.82 -2.59
CA TYR A 245 -5.44 11.28 -2.58
C TYR A 245 -4.06 11.92 -2.83
N ASP A 246 -3.05 11.55 -2.04
CA ASP A 246 -1.69 12.07 -2.22
C ASP A 246 -1.10 11.71 -3.59
N THR A 247 -1.42 10.50 -4.09
CA THR A 247 -1.02 10.07 -5.44
C THR A 247 -1.61 10.97 -6.53
N LEU A 248 -2.89 11.36 -6.40
CA LEU A 248 -3.55 12.27 -7.34
C LEU A 248 -2.89 13.65 -7.33
N VAL A 249 -2.62 14.20 -6.14
CA VAL A 249 -1.95 15.50 -5.98
C VAL A 249 -0.56 15.49 -6.64
N ARG A 250 0.25 14.45 -6.36
CA ARG A 250 1.60 14.33 -6.93
C ARG A 250 1.59 14.08 -8.43
N MET A 251 0.66 13.25 -8.91
CA MET A 251 0.55 12.98 -10.34
C MET A 251 0.06 14.21 -11.11
N ALA A 252 -0.87 15.00 -10.53
CA ALA A 252 -1.30 16.26 -11.10
C ALA A 252 -0.15 17.27 -11.22
N ALA A 253 0.68 17.38 -10.18
CA ALA A 253 1.87 18.22 -10.20
C ALA A 253 2.85 17.76 -11.29
N LEU A 254 3.15 16.45 -11.38
CA LEU A 254 4.04 15.92 -12.41
C LEU A 254 3.51 16.17 -13.83
N GLU A 255 2.22 15.95 -14.11
CA GLU A 255 1.65 16.20 -15.44
C GLU A 255 1.66 17.69 -15.80
N ARG A 256 1.50 18.60 -14.83
CA ARG A 256 1.65 20.04 -15.01
C ARG A 256 3.11 20.40 -15.35
N ASP A 257 4.07 19.81 -14.64
CA ASP A 257 5.49 20.03 -14.91
C ASP A 257 5.88 19.52 -16.30
N VAL A 258 5.30 18.41 -16.77
CA VAL A 258 5.46 17.93 -18.15
C VAL A 258 4.96 18.94 -19.17
N ASP A 259 3.90 19.71 -18.88
CA ASP A 259 3.44 20.80 -19.76
C ASP A 259 4.35 22.00 -19.76
N LEU A 260 4.90 22.34 -18.60
CA LEU A 260 5.80 23.49 -18.45
C LEU A 260 7.19 23.23 -19.03
N HIS A 261 7.58 21.95 -19.19
CA HIS A 261 8.92 21.53 -19.60
C HIS A 261 8.90 20.63 -20.86
N PRO A 262 8.45 21.15 -22.02
CA PRO A 262 8.44 20.36 -23.26
C PRO A 262 9.83 19.87 -23.67
N GLU A 263 10.90 20.54 -23.24
CA GLU A 263 12.29 20.15 -23.47
C GLU A 263 12.68 18.83 -22.77
N TRP A 264 11.95 18.37 -21.77
CA TRP A 264 12.19 17.06 -21.16
C TRP A 264 11.89 15.91 -22.12
N ASN A 265 11.11 16.16 -23.17
CA ASN A 265 10.75 15.19 -24.18
C ASN A 265 10.21 13.89 -23.58
N PHE A 266 9.28 14.01 -22.63
CA PHE A 266 8.59 12.88 -22.05
C PHE A 266 7.55 12.29 -23.02
N PRO A 267 7.27 10.96 -22.92
CA PRO A 267 6.30 10.31 -23.80
C PRO A 267 4.92 10.98 -23.72
N ASN A 268 4.42 11.40 -24.88
CA ASN A 268 3.14 12.11 -25.01
C ASN A 268 2.07 11.21 -25.66
N SER A 269 2.15 9.90 -25.45
CA SER A 269 1.16 8.95 -25.95
C SER A 269 -0.21 9.18 -25.28
N GLY A 270 -1.31 8.83 -25.96
CA GLY A 270 -2.70 9.12 -25.59
C GLY A 270 -3.18 8.65 -24.20
N ASP A 271 -2.28 8.24 -23.34
CA ASP A 271 -2.50 7.86 -21.95
C ASP A 271 -2.22 8.98 -20.94
N ARG A 272 -2.00 10.21 -21.42
CA ARG A 272 -1.73 11.36 -20.58
C ARG A 272 -2.96 11.72 -19.73
N PHE A 273 -2.72 12.19 -18.49
CA PHE A 273 -3.75 12.76 -17.64
C PHE A 273 -3.80 14.29 -17.81
N ASP A 274 -4.99 14.85 -17.68
CA ASP A 274 -5.18 16.28 -17.47
C ASP A 274 -4.90 16.62 -16.01
N SER A 275 -3.96 17.53 -15.75
CA SER A 275 -3.56 17.90 -14.38
C SER A 275 -4.71 18.53 -13.60
N ALA A 276 -5.52 19.39 -14.24
CA ALA A 276 -6.67 20.03 -13.60
C ALA A 276 -7.78 19.02 -13.27
N ASP A 277 -7.97 17.98 -14.10
CA ASP A 277 -8.90 16.89 -13.79
C ASP A 277 -8.43 16.06 -12.59
N LEU A 278 -7.13 15.79 -12.48
CA LEU A 278 -6.58 15.08 -11.31
C LEU A 278 -6.72 15.92 -10.03
N GLU A 279 -6.47 17.23 -10.08
CA GLU A 279 -6.64 18.14 -8.94
C GLU A 279 -8.09 18.20 -8.46
N ARG A 280 -9.03 18.36 -9.41
CA ARG A 280 -10.45 18.34 -9.10
C ARG A 280 -10.86 17.03 -8.43
N HIS A 281 -10.42 15.91 -9.00
CA HIS A 281 -10.73 14.60 -8.42
C HIS A 281 -10.07 14.40 -7.04
N ALA A 282 -8.86 14.89 -6.83
CA ALA A 282 -8.24 14.88 -5.50
C ALA A 282 -9.09 15.65 -4.47
N ALA A 283 -9.61 16.83 -4.86
CA ALA A 283 -10.51 17.59 -4.00
C ALA A 283 -11.81 16.83 -3.67
N GLU A 284 -12.42 16.17 -4.67
CA GLU A 284 -13.61 15.33 -4.47
C GLU A 284 -13.34 14.15 -3.54
N VAL A 285 -12.20 13.46 -3.71
CA VAL A 285 -11.75 12.36 -2.84
C VAL A 285 -11.55 12.84 -1.41
N LYS A 286 -10.93 14.01 -1.22
CA LYS A 286 -10.76 14.59 0.11
C LYS A 286 -12.11 14.89 0.78
N VAL A 287 -13.04 15.53 0.07
CA VAL A 287 -14.37 15.86 0.60
C VAL A 287 -15.15 14.60 0.97
N GLU A 288 -15.23 13.66 0.05
CA GLU A 288 -15.98 12.42 0.27
C GLU A 288 -15.34 11.53 1.34
N GLY A 289 -14.00 11.43 1.35
CA GLY A 289 -13.29 10.67 2.36
C GLY A 289 -13.47 11.21 3.78
N ASN A 290 -13.46 12.55 3.96
CA ASN A 290 -13.78 13.17 5.25
C ASN A 290 -15.23 12.88 5.67
N ARG A 291 -16.17 12.76 4.72
CA ARG A 291 -17.57 12.40 5.00
C ARG A 291 -17.74 10.92 5.36
N ILE A 292 -17.08 10.01 4.63
CA ILE A 292 -17.27 8.56 4.80
C ILE A 292 -16.51 8.02 6.02
N PHE A 293 -15.24 8.43 6.16
CA PHE A 293 -14.32 7.78 7.11
C PHE A 293 -14.23 8.49 8.45
N TRP A 294 -14.73 9.71 8.55
CA TRP A 294 -14.75 10.44 9.82
C TRP A 294 -15.84 9.93 10.75
N SER A 295 -15.49 9.61 11.98
CA SER A 295 -16.42 9.28 13.06
C SER A 295 -16.66 10.49 13.94
N ASN A 296 -17.87 11.04 13.94
CA ASN A 296 -18.24 12.15 14.84
C ASN A 296 -18.26 11.70 16.31
N ASP A 297 -18.56 10.42 16.57
CA ASP A 297 -18.63 9.90 17.94
C ASP A 297 -17.24 9.83 18.60
N THR A 298 -16.21 9.49 17.81
CA THR A 298 -14.84 9.34 18.32
C THR A 298 -13.89 10.44 17.88
N GLY A 299 -14.32 11.34 16.97
CA GLY A 299 -13.53 12.46 16.48
C GLY A 299 -12.21 12.01 15.83
N ARG A 300 -12.28 10.97 15.01
CA ARG A 300 -11.12 10.41 14.28
C ARG A 300 -11.54 9.64 13.02
N PHE A 301 -10.60 9.42 12.12
CA PHE A 301 -10.80 8.54 10.98
C PHE A 301 -10.78 7.07 11.42
N VAL A 302 -11.70 6.28 10.83
CA VAL A 302 -11.85 4.84 11.07
C VAL A 302 -11.49 4.06 9.81
N ALA A 303 -11.37 2.73 9.92
CA ALA A 303 -10.99 1.86 8.80
C ALA A 303 -11.90 2.02 7.56
N GLY A 304 -13.15 2.32 7.79
CA GLY A 304 -14.17 2.55 6.76
C GLY A 304 -15.38 1.64 6.97
N PRO A 305 -16.45 1.87 6.19
CA PRO A 305 -17.59 0.96 6.17
C PRO A 305 -17.25 -0.29 5.37
N ASP A 306 -17.57 -1.45 5.95
CA ASP A 306 -17.58 -2.74 5.26
C ASP A 306 -18.77 -2.85 4.28
N ILE A 307 -18.90 -3.99 3.61
CA ILE A 307 -19.98 -4.24 2.65
C ILE A 307 -21.39 -4.18 3.27
N GLU A 308 -21.49 -4.40 4.57
CA GLU A 308 -22.75 -4.31 5.34
C GLU A 308 -23.02 -2.87 5.83
N GLY A 309 -22.09 -1.95 5.57
CA GLY A 309 -22.16 -0.55 6.00
C GLY A 309 -21.69 -0.31 7.43
N LYS A 310 -21.18 -1.34 8.12
CA LYS A 310 -20.65 -1.20 9.48
C LYS A 310 -19.28 -0.53 9.45
N ARG A 311 -19.09 0.49 10.28
CA ARG A 311 -17.82 1.17 10.48
C ARG A 311 -16.99 0.44 11.53
N HIS A 312 -15.71 0.22 11.23
CA HIS A 312 -14.75 -0.41 12.13
C HIS A 312 -13.77 0.62 12.67
N ASP A 313 -13.90 0.94 13.96
CA ASP A 313 -13.02 1.86 14.66
C ASP A 313 -12.10 1.09 15.61
N TYR A 314 -10.85 0.94 15.22
CA TYR A 314 -9.81 0.31 16.02
C TYR A 314 -8.91 1.33 16.74
N GLY A 315 -9.18 2.63 16.59
CA GLY A 315 -8.35 3.68 17.14
C GLY A 315 -6.97 3.76 16.48
N PHE A 316 -6.91 3.66 15.14
CA PHE A 316 -5.66 3.73 14.39
C PHE A 316 -5.00 5.10 14.52
N THR A 317 -3.88 5.17 15.22
CA THR A 317 -3.09 6.40 15.34
C THR A 317 -2.39 6.71 14.02
N PHE A 318 -1.79 5.69 13.39
CA PHE A 318 -1.06 5.80 12.14
C PHE A 318 -1.95 6.30 10.99
N LEU A 319 -3.13 5.74 10.81
CA LEU A 319 -4.11 6.19 9.81
C LEU A 319 -4.41 7.69 9.97
N ASN A 320 -4.58 8.14 11.22
CA ASN A 320 -4.96 9.50 11.54
C ASN A 320 -3.80 10.48 11.36
N THR A 321 -2.58 10.11 11.72
CA THR A 321 -1.40 10.95 11.46
C THR A 321 -1.05 11.00 9.97
N ASP A 322 -1.26 9.92 9.20
CA ASP A 322 -1.16 9.96 7.74
C ASP A 322 -2.15 10.96 7.12
N ALA A 323 -3.40 10.97 7.59
CA ALA A 323 -4.40 11.90 7.10
C ALA A 323 -4.02 13.37 7.32
N ILE A 324 -3.32 13.67 8.42
CA ILE A 324 -2.78 15.02 8.68
C ILE A 324 -1.54 15.27 7.81
N HIS A 325 -0.61 14.32 7.78
CA HIS A 325 0.64 14.47 7.04
C HIS A 325 0.43 14.76 5.56
N TYR A 326 -0.51 14.06 4.92
CA TYR A 326 -0.84 14.23 3.49
C TYR A 326 -1.90 15.32 3.24
N ASP A 327 -2.26 16.14 4.22
CA ASP A 327 -3.27 17.20 4.09
C ASP A 327 -4.67 16.70 3.68
N PHE A 328 -4.97 15.43 3.96
CA PHE A 328 -6.27 14.83 3.72
C PHE A 328 -7.30 15.26 4.77
N ALA A 329 -6.91 15.31 6.04
CA ALA A 329 -7.76 15.81 7.11
C ALA A 329 -8.08 17.30 6.92
N THR A 330 -9.29 17.72 7.32
CA THR A 330 -9.59 19.15 7.47
C THR A 330 -8.82 19.73 8.68
N PRO A 331 -8.59 21.05 8.73
CA PRO A 331 -7.92 21.66 9.91
C PRO A 331 -8.62 21.34 11.23
N GLU A 332 -9.96 21.27 11.22
CA GLU A 332 -10.75 20.91 12.40
C GLU A 332 -10.54 19.45 12.81
N HIS A 333 -10.61 18.52 11.84
CA HIS A 333 -10.35 17.10 12.09
C HIS A 333 -8.92 16.89 12.58
N ALA A 334 -7.95 17.55 11.97
CA ALA A 334 -6.54 17.48 12.39
C ALA A 334 -6.35 17.92 13.84
N ARG A 335 -7.02 18.99 14.27
CA ARG A 335 -6.99 19.45 15.66
C ARG A 335 -7.58 18.41 16.61
N GLN A 336 -8.75 17.86 16.30
CA GLN A 336 -9.40 16.83 17.11
C GLN A 336 -8.56 15.56 17.23
N ILE A 337 -7.88 15.15 16.15
CA ILE A 337 -6.95 14.02 16.16
C ILE A 337 -5.78 14.30 17.09
N MET A 338 -5.16 15.49 16.99
CA MET A 338 -4.02 15.82 17.84
C MET A 338 -4.41 15.97 19.31
N ASP A 339 -5.60 16.51 19.61
CA ASP A 339 -6.12 16.57 20.97
C ASP A 339 -6.37 15.19 21.58
N TRP A 340 -6.76 14.20 20.76
CA TRP A 340 -6.85 12.80 21.18
C TRP A 340 -5.47 12.18 21.43
N LEU A 341 -4.54 12.32 20.48
CA LEU A 341 -3.19 11.75 20.61
C LEU A 341 -2.41 12.37 21.78
N ASP A 342 -2.59 13.67 22.05
CA ASP A 342 -1.98 14.36 23.18
C ASP A 342 -2.64 14.07 24.54
N GLY A 343 -3.74 13.30 24.54
CA GLY A 343 -4.48 12.99 25.75
C GLY A 343 -5.33 14.14 26.31
N ARG A 344 -5.43 15.26 25.60
CA ARG A 344 -6.34 16.37 25.96
C ARG A 344 -7.81 15.97 25.77
N ARG A 345 -8.06 15.03 24.88
CA ARG A 345 -9.37 14.44 24.64
C ARG A 345 -9.31 12.93 24.81
N ILE A 346 -10.15 12.40 25.68
CA ILE A 346 -10.29 10.96 25.92
C ILE A 346 -11.44 10.43 25.06
N VAL A 347 -11.21 9.31 24.39
CA VAL A 347 -12.25 8.59 23.64
C VAL A 347 -12.74 7.42 24.49
N GLU A 348 -14.01 7.43 24.82
CA GLU A 348 -14.61 6.39 25.64
C GLU A 348 -14.55 5.02 24.91
N GLY A 349 -14.25 3.98 25.65
CA GLY A 349 -14.11 2.60 25.13
C GLY A 349 -12.75 2.31 24.50
N ASP A 350 -11.82 3.25 24.46
CA ASP A 350 -10.44 2.96 24.10
C ASP A 350 -9.73 2.21 25.25
N THR A 351 -8.94 1.21 24.90
CA THR A 351 -8.13 0.42 25.83
C THR A 351 -6.93 1.26 26.33
N SER A 352 -6.38 2.09 25.46
CA SER A 352 -5.26 2.98 25.75
C SER A 352 -5.71 4.44 25.58
N THR A 353 -5.48 5.26 26.60
CA THR A 353 -5.88 6.68 26.63
C THR A 353 -4.80 7.54 27.24
N GLY A 354 -4.80 8.83 26.91
CA GLY A 354 -3.88 9.80 27.48
C GLY A 354 -2.42 9.44 27.24
N ALA A 355 -1.61 9.53 28.29
CA ALA A 355 -0.17 9.26 28.22
C ALA A 355 0.16 7.80 27.81
N ASP A 356 -0.74 6.84 28.05
CA ASP A 356 -0.51 5.43 27.67
C ASP A 356 -0.45 5.23 26.16
N ILE A 357 -0.96 6.15 25.35
CA ILE A 357 -0.79 6.13 23.89
C ILE A 357 0.69 6.13 23.51
N TYR A 358 1.53 6.82 24.28
CA TYR A 358 2.99 6.89 24.08
C TYR A 358 3.78 6.01 25.05
N ARG A 359 3.19 4.94 25.57
CA ARG A 359 3.85 3.99 26.47
C ARG A 359 5.23 3.56 26.03
N PHE A 360 5.42 3.37 24.72
CA PHE A 360 6.68 2.90 24.16
C PHE A 360 7.71 4.01 23.93
N ARG A 361 7.39 5.26 24.25
CA ARG A 361 8.23 6.45 24.20
C ARG A 361 8.69 6.87 22.81
N PHE A 362 9.07 5.93 21.93
CA PHE A 362 9.52 6.25 20.57
C PHE A 362 8.37 6.63 19.63
N GLY A 363 7.14 6.24 19.91
CA GLY A 363 6.00 6.56 19.06
C GLY A 363 4.67 6.18 19.72
N PRO A 364 3.54 6.61 19.12
CA PRO A 364 2.23 6.23 19.61
C PRO A 364 1.98 4.74 19.36
N ARG A 365 1.11 4.14 20.18
CA ARG A 365 0.55 2.82 19.86
C ARG A 365 -0.08 2.87 18.47
N SER A 366 -0.02 1.77 17.75
CA SER A 366 -0.64 1.63 16.43
C SER A 366 -2.16 1.77 16.48
N THR A 367 -2.76 1.18 17.50
CA THR A 367 -4.19 1.24 17.78
C THR A 367 -4.41 1.52 19.26
N THR A 368 -5.49 2.22 19.59
CA THR A 368 -5.87 2.48 20.97
C THR A 368 -6.96 1.54 21.49
N ARG A 369 -7.59 0.76 20.60
CA ARG A 369 -8.57 -0.25 20.95
C ARG A 369 -8.03 -1.65 20.75
N ARG A 370 -8.35 -2.55 21.69
CA ARG A 370 -8.08 -3.97 21.55
C ARG A 370 -8.83 -4.55 20.36
N ASN A 371 -8.15 -5.31 19.51
CA ASN A 371 -8.72 -5.76 18.24
C ASN A 371 -8.31 -7.18 17.81
N VAL A 372 -7.60 -7.94 18.63
CA VAL A 372 -7.15 -9.31 18.29
C VAL A 372 -8.29 -10.27 17.94
N ASP A 373 -9.51 -9.99 18.39
CA ASP A 373 -10.69 -10.82 18.09
C ASP A 373 -11.09 -10.77 16.62
N TYR A 374 -10.65 -9.72 15.89
CA TYR A 374 -10.97 -9.54 14.47
C TYR A 374 -9.92 -10.16 13.53
N TYR A 375 -8.81 -10.71 14.06
CA TYR A 375 -7.77 -11.27 13.22
C TYR A 375 -8.26 -12.48 12.45
N PHE A 376 -8.04 -12.46 11.12
CA PHE A 376 -8.44 -13.53 10.19
C PHE A 376 -7.84 -14.88 10.57
N TRP A 377 -6.51 -14.91 10.63
CA TRP A 377 -5.82 -16.01 11.28
C TRP A 377 -5.44 -15.54 12.67
N GLY A 378 -5.11 -16.41 13.47
CA GLY A 378 -4.62 -16.00 14.75
C GLY A 378 -5.00 -16.99 15.79
N TRP A 379 -4.84 -16.52 16.93
CA TRP A 379 -4.90 -17.30 18.13
C TRP A 379 -6.34 -17.73 18.39
N SER A 380 -6.49 -19.02 18.72
CA SER A 380 -7.78 -19.55 19.16
C SER A 380 -8.25 -18.91 20.47
N GLN A 381 -7.32 -18.38 21.25
CA GLN A 381 -7.55 -17.73 22.54
C GLN A 381 -6.96 -16.30 22.52
N PRO A 382 -7.62 -15.34 21.87
CA PRO A 382 -7.11 -13.97 21.75
C PRO A 382 -7.02 -13.26 23.12
N GLU A 383 -7.81 -13.66 24.11
CA GLU A 383 -7.73 -13.17 25.48
C GLU A 383 -6.38 -13.44 26.17
N SER A 384 -5.63 -14.43 25.70
CA SER A 384 -4.28 -14.73 26.20
C SER A 384 -3.23 -13.75 25.68
N ILE A 385 -3.54 -12.96 24.65
CA ILE A 385 -2.63 -11.98 24.06
C ILE A 385 -2.78 -10.66 24.82
N VAL A 386 -1.69 -10.22 25.40
CA VAL A 386 -1.66 -8.93 26.12
C VAL A 386 -1.75 -7.79 25.10
N PHE A 387 -2.57 -6.77 25.39
CA PHE A 387 -2.63 -5.55 24.59
C PHE A 387 -1.25 -4.88 24.51
N GLY A 388 -0.78 -4.63 23.30
CA GLY A 388 0.59 -4.21 23.03
C GLY A 388 1.56 -5.37 22.71
N GLY A 389 1.11 -6.60 22.80
CA GLY A 389 1.87 -7.81 22.42
C GLY A 389 1.91 -8.09 20.92
N GLN A 390 1.12 -7.35 20.14
CA GLN A 390 1.09 -7.36 18.70
C GLN A 390 1.13 -5.95 18.15
N VAL A 391 1.86 -5.72 17.05
CA VAL A 391 1.96 -4.39 16.42
C VAL A 391 0.57 -3.84 16.15
N GLN A 392 -0.33 -4.60 15.57
CA GLN A 392 -1.68 -4.15 15.20
C GLN A 392 -2.69 -4.17 16.34
N ASP A 393 -2.33 -4.62 17.54
CA ASP A 393 -3.17 -4.61 18.75
C ASP A 393 -2.48 -3.83 19.88
N GLY A 394 -2.31 -2.53 19.67
CA GLY A 394 -1.74 -1.63 20.66
C GLY A 394 -0.22 -1.66 20.80
N GLY A 395 0.49 -2.35 19.89
CA GLY A 395 1.94 -2.23 19.74
C GLY A 395 2.34 -0.90 19.08
N SER A 396 3.57 -0.78 18.62
CA SER A 396 4.06 0.43 17.96
C SER A 396 5.18 0.14 16.95
N VAL A 397 5.31 1.01 15.95
CA VAL A 397 6.39 0.98 14.96
C VAL A 397 7.15 2.30 14.98
N LEU A 398 8.47 2.24 15.06
CA LEU A 398 9.30 3.45 15.16
C LEU A 398 9.09 4.40 13.96
N GLY A 399 8.96 3.85 12.74
CA GLY A 399 8.76 4.64 11.52
C GLY A 399 7.53 5.53 11.55
N TRP A 400 6.48 5.14 12.25
CA TRP A 400 5.25 5.93 12.36
C TRP A 400 5.44 7.22 13.16
N SER A 401 6.52 7.31 13.93
CA SER A 401 6.88 8.52 14.64
C SER A 401 7.22 9.67 13.72
N PHE A 402 7.63 9.41 12.47
CA PHE A 402 7.80 10.47 11.48
C PHE A 402 6.46 11.17 11.16
N MET A 403 5.38 10.39 10.98
CA MET A 403 4.05 10.93 10.71
C MET A 403 3.48 11.67 11.92
N ASP A 404 3.72 11.15 13.14
CA ASP A 404 3.35 11.83 14.39
C ASP A 404 4.06 13.19 14.52
N LEU A 405 5.39 13.22 14.35
CA LEU A 405 6.18 14.45 14.39
C LEU A 405 5.75 15.47 13.33
N SER A 406 5.52 15.01 12.11
CA SER A 406 5.03 15.86 11.02
C SER A 406 3.64 16.44 11.32
N SER A 407 2.74 15.62 11.88
CA SER A 407 1.40 16.05 12.27
C SER A 407 1.45 17.08 13.41
N ARG A 408 2.29 16.86 14.41
CA ARG A 408 2.54 17.83 15.50
C ARG A 408 3.06 19.15 14.96
N LEU A 409 4.05 19.08 14.08
CA LEU A 409 4.63 20.28 13.46
C LEU A 409 3.58 21.10 12.69
N LYS A 410 2.67 20.44 11.99
CA LYS A 410 1.58 21.10 11.25
C LYS A 410 0.49 21.70 12.16
N VAL A 411 0.12 20.99 13.23
CA VAL A 411 -1.08 21.32 14.02
C VAL A 411 -0.76 22.02 15.34
N LEU A 412 0.31 21.60 16.02
CA LEU A 412 0.69 22.06 17.34
C LEU A 412 1.89 23.02 17.31
N GLY A 413 2.64 22.99 16.21
CA GLY A 413 3.80 23.86 15.98
C GLY A 413 5.14 23.22 16.32
N PRO A 414 6.23 23.95 16.01
CA PRO A 414 7.58 23.41 16.08
C PRO A 414 8.07 23.10 17.51
N ASP A 415 7.64 23.86 18.51
CA ASP A 415 8.06 23.60 19.89
C ASP A 415 7.53 22.25 20.42
N ASP A 416 6.27 21.89 20.08
CA ASP A 416 5.66 20.61 20.46
C ASP A 416 6.33 19.45 19.74
N ALA A 417 6.50 19.55 18.43
CA ALA A 417 7.19 18.54 17.62
C ALA A 417 8.63 18.32 18.11
N TRP A 418 9.34 19.40 18.50
CA TRP A 418 10.69 19.31 19.05
C TRP A 418 10.70 18.62 20.43
N ALA A 419 9.78 18.97 21.31
CA ALA A 419 9.66 18.29 22.60
C ALA A 419 9.46 16.78 22.40
N ARG A 420 8.61 16.39 21.46
CA ARG A 420 8.37 14.99 21.12
C ARG A 420 9.61 14.31 20.53
N LEU A 421 10.33 14.95 19.62
CA LEU A 421 11.57 14.40 19.04
C LEU A 421 12.65 14.20 20.12
N ARG A 422 12.76 15.12 21.09
CA ARG A 422 13.68 14.95 22.22
C ARG A 422 13.36 13.73 23.08
N GLU A 423 12.08 13.44 23.31
CA GLU A 423 11.69 12.20 24.02
C GLU A 423 12.12 10.94 23.27
N ILE A 424 12.03 10.96 21.93
CA ILE A 424 12.54 9.84 21.09
C ILE A 424 14.07 9.73 21.22
N ALA A 425 14.80 10.86 21.24
CA ALA A 425 16.25 10.86 21.40
C ALA A 425 16.67 10.32 22.79
N HIS A 426 16.01 10.76 23.86
CA HIS A 426 16.27 10.22 25.21
C HIS A 426 15.91 8.74 25.32
N TRP A 427 14.81 8.31 24.68
CA TRP A 427 14.49 6.90 24.60
C TRP A 427 15.60 6.11 23.91
N PHE A 428 16.15 6.63 22.82
CA PHE A 428 17.24 5.98 22.09
C PHE A 428 18.52 5.89 22.96
N GLU A 429 18.86 6.92 23.72
CA GLU A 429 19.96 6.90 24.68
C GLU A 429 19.77 5.81 25.73
N ASP A 430 18.57 5.68 26.30
CA ASP A 430 18.25 4.64 27.28
C ASP A 430 18.33 3.23 26.69
N VAL A 431 17.85 3.06 25.44
CA VAL A 431 17.95 1.79 24.68
C VAL A 431 19.42 1.40 24.47
N GLN A 432 20.27 2.35 24.09
CA GLN A 432 21.70 2.09 23.89
C GLN A 432 22.39 1.74 25.24
N ALA A 433 22.07 2.46 26.30
CA ALA A 433 22.57 2.17 27.65
C ALA A 433 22.09 0.81 28.17
N GLY A 434 20.91 0.37 27.76
CA GLY A 434 20.32 -0.94 28.09
C GLY A 434 20.83 -2.12 27.25
N GLY A 435 21.79 -1.89 26.35
CA GLY A 435 22.35 -2.95 25.49
C GLY A 435 21.61 -3.18 24.17
N GLY A 436 20.80 -2.20 23.73
CA GLY A 436 20.01 -2.24 22.50
C GLY A 436 18.56 -2.65 22.71
N TYR A 437 17.75 -2.56 21.63
CA TYR A 437 16.29 -2.74 21.70
C TYR A 437 15.86 -4.06 22.34
N ARG A 438 16.51 -5.16 22.00
CA ARG A 438 16.11 -6.50 22.44
C ARG A 438 16.27 -6.64 23.95
N GLU A 439 17.40 -6.24 24.49
CA GLU A 439 17.67 -6.33 25.93
C GLU A 439 16.82 -5.31 26.71
N TYR A 440 16.69 -4.08 26.22
CA TYR A 440 15.89 -3.04 26.86
C TYR A 440 14.42 -3.46 27.00
N TYR A 441 13.78 -3.95 25.94
CA TYR A 441 12.36 -4.33 25.99
C TYR A 441 12.12 -5.71 26.59
N LYS A 442 13.07 -6.63 26.51
CA LYS A 442 13.01 -7.91 27.22
C LYS A 442 12.85 -7.69 28.72
N SER A 443 13.57 -6.74 29.30
CA SER A 443 13.45 -6.38 30.72
C SER A 443 12.07 -5.81 31.08
N GLN A 444 11.31 -5.30 30.10
CA GLN A 444 9.97 -4.72 30.27
C GLN A 444 8.85 -5.70 29.86
N GLY A 445 9.18 -6.95 29.53
CA GLY A 445 8.21 -7.97 29.11
C GLY A 445 7.58 -7.71 27.73
N ALA A 446 8.23 -6.88 26.89
CA ALA A 446 7.78 -6.62 25.52
C ALA A 446 8.69 -7.33 24.51
N ALA A 447 8.12 -7.78 23.40
CA ALA A 447 8.82 -8.47 22.33
C ALA A 447 8.86 -7.62 21.05
N LEU A 448 10.01 -7.69 20.34
CA LEU A 448 10.13 -7.14 19.00
C LEU A 448 9.53 -8.11 17.98
N GLN A 449 8.91 -7.54 16.95
CA GLN A 449 8.51 -8.28 15.76
C GLN A 449 9.72 -8.48 14.85
N GLY A 450 9.77 -9.62 14.16
CA GLY A 450 10.86 -9.99 13.26
C GLY A 450 11.61 -11.24 13.70
N ASP A 451 12.53 -11.72 12.85
CA ASP A 451 13.31 -12.95 13.05
C ASP A 451 12.43 -14.18 13.37
N GLY A 452 11.22 -14.26 12.75
CA GLY A 452 10.26 -15.34 12.95
C GLY A 452 9.47 -15.27 14.25
N ALA A 453 9.59 -14.21 15.04
CA ALA A 453 8.84 -13.98 16.26
C ALA A 453 7.75 -12.91 16.03
N ALA A 454 6.52 -13.21 16.49
CA ALA A 454 5.47 -12.20 16.58
C ALA A 454 5.70 -11.34 17.83
N GLY A 455 5.59 -10.02 17.69
CA GLY A 455 5.78 -9.10 18.80
C GLY A 455 5.03 -7.78 18.60
N GLY A 456 5.05 -6.95 19.64
CA GLY A 456 4.34 -5.67 19.65
C GLY A 456 5.15 -4.49 19.11
N LEU A 457 6.44 -4.66 18.87
CA LEU A 457 7.33 -3.55 18.54
C LEU A 457 8.07 -3.79 17.23
N GLY A 458 7.86 -2.89 16.25
CA GLY A 458 8.50 -2.88 14.95
C GLY A 458 9.59 -1.80 14.87
N MET A 459 10.87 -2.19 14.82
CA MET A 459 11.97 -1.23 14.93
C MET A 459 13.15 -1.49 14.00
N ASP A 460 13.33 -2.69 13.49
CA ASP A 460 14.52 -3.04 12.72
C ASP A 460 14.18 -3.63 11.33
N ARG A 461 14.80 -4.70 10.91
CA ARG A 461 14.84 -5.22 9.54
C ARG A 461 13.53 -5.30 8.77
N GLU A 462 12.40 -5.44 9.46
CA GLU A 462 11.08 -5.51 8.81
C GLU A 462 10.44 -4.12 8.60
N PHE A 463 10.98 -3.09 9.27
CA PHE A 463 10.37 -1.76 9.33
C PHE A 463 11.36 -0.68 8.87
N PHE A 464 11.70 -0.71 7.58
CA PHE A 464 12.63 0.26 6.96
C PHE A 464 12.16 1.70 7.08
N GLU A 465 10.87 1.94 7.25
CA GLU A 465 10.29 3.25 7.52
C GLU A 465 10.84 3.93 8.78
N SER A 466 11.49 3.17 9.68
CA SER A 466 12.20 3.72 10.83
C SER A 466 13.29 4.73 10.44
N LEU A 467 13.84 4.62 9.22
CA LEU A 467 14.79 5.57 8.64
C LEU A 467 14.16 6.96 8.33
N LEU A 468 12.84 7.06 8.32
CA LEU A 468 12.15 8.33 8.11
C LEU A 468 12.27 9.26 9.33
N VAL A 469 12.41 8.73 10.55
CA VAL A 469 12.39 9.56 11.76
C VAL A 469 13.45 10.67 11.75
N PRO A 470 14.73 10.45 11.44
CA PRO A 470 15.72 11.51 11.34
C PRO A 470 15.41 12.54 10.24
N GLN A 471 14.65 12.15 9.20
CA GLN A 471 14.29 13.04 8.10
C GLN A 471 13.35 14.18 8.52
N ILE A 472 12.77 14.12 9.73
CA ILE A 472 11.97 15.23 10.25
C ILE A 472 12.81 16.51 10.39
N MET A 473 14.12 16.42 10.64
CA MET A 473 15.01 17.58 10.67
C MET A 473 15.09 18.27 9.31
N LEU A 474 15.19 17.47 8.22
CA LEU A 474 15.26 17.98 6.85
C LEU A 474 13.89 18.40 6.33
N ARG A 475 12.93 17.47 6.33
CA ARG A 475 11.62 17.67 5.69
C ARG A 475 10.63 18.47 6.55
N GLY A 476 10.79 18.43 7.88
CA GLY A 476 9.93 19.12 8.83
C GLY A 476 10.51 20.46 9.28
N PHE A 477 11.54 20.44 10.14
CA PHE A 477 12.06 21.67 10.76
C PHE A 477 12.76 22.59 9.76
N LEU A 478 13.62 22.07 8.85
CA LEU A 478 14.17 22.87 7.76
C LEU A 478 13.13 23.15 6.66
N GLY A 479 12.12 22.28 6.54
CA GLY A 479 11.08 22.39 5.53
C GLY A 479 11.59 22.22 4.10
N PHE A 480 12.67 21.45 3.90
CA PHE A 480 13.29 21.23 2.60
C PHE A 480 12.58 20.14 1.83
N LEU A 481 11.96 20.50 0.71
CA LEU A 481 11.26 19.60 -0.19
C LEU A 481 11.80 19.77 -1.63
N PRO A 482 12.09 18.68 -2.35
CA PRO A 482 12.50 18.77 -3.75
C PRO A 482 11.30 19.16 -4.62
N THR A 483 11.58 19.94 -5.68
CA THR A 483 10.64 20.27 -6.76
C THR A 483 11.21 19.81 -8.10
N SER A 484 10.42 19.91 -9.15
CA SER A 484 10.81 19.52 -10.51
C SER A 484 11.98 20.33 -11.10
N ASP A 485 12.17 21.55 -10.60
CA ASP A 485 13.21 22.50 -11.07
C ASP A 485 14.13 22.98 -9.95
N GLY A 486 14.00 22.43 -8.73
CA GLY A 486 14.83 22.84 -7.61
C GLY A 486 14.37 22.32 -6.26
N CYS A 487 14.11 23.25 -5.32
CA CYS A 487 13.59 22.91 -4.01
C CYS A 487 12.69 24.02 -3.43
N ARG A 488 11.81 23.62 -2.52
CA ARG A 488 11.09 24.52 -1.63
C ARG A 488 11.71 24.44 -0.24
N ILE A 489 11.84 25.57 0.44
CA ILE A 489 12.37 25.67 1.80
C ILE A 489 11.40 26.52 2.64
N GLU A 490 10.78 25.91 3.65
CA GLU A 490 9.80 26.54 4.54
C GLU A 490 10.14 26.19 5.99
N PRO A 491 11.10 26.92 6.60
CA PRO A 491 11.59 26.59 7.94
C PRO A 491 10.49 26.71 9.01
N LYS A 492 10.45 25.75 9.94
CA LYS A 492 9.58 25.72 11.11
C LYS A 492 10.43 25.43 12.33
N LEU A 493 11.15 26.45 12.81
CA LEU A 493 12.14 26.28 13.85
C LEU A 493 11.51 26.46 15.24
N PRO A 494 11.83 25.58 16.21
CA PRO A 494 11.39 25.77 17.58
C PRO A 494 12.26 26.85 18.29
N ARG A 495 11.71 27.44 19.30
CA ARG A 495 12.43 28.45 20.11
C ARG A 495 13.74 27.93 20.71
N ALA A 496 13.84 26.63 20.92
CA ALA A 496 15.04 25.99 21.51
C ALA A 496 16.25 26.04 20.56
N PHE A 497 16.05 26.10 19.22
CA PHE A 497 17.12 26.33 18.26
C PHE A 497 16.63 27.24 17.12
N PRO A 498 16.83 28.56 17.27
CA PRO A 498 16.39 29.55 16.30
C PRO A 498 17.20 29.54 14.99
N SER A 499 18.16 28.63 14.87
CA SER A 499 18.94 28.40 13.66
C SER A 499 19.19 26.92 13.46
N LEU A 500 18.99 26.44 12.22
CA LEU A 500 19.25 25.05 11.83
C LEU A 500 20.13 25.02 10.60
N THR A 501 21.23 24.29 10.67
CA THR A 501 22.08 23.99 9.50
C THR A 501 22.06 22.51 9.21
N ILE A 502 21.77 22.14 7.96
CA ILE A 502 21.93 20.79 7.44
C ILE A 502 22.90 20.83 6.27
N ASP A 503 23.96 20.04 6.35
CA ASP A 503 24.96 19.91 5.30
C ASP A 503 24.77 18.65 4.47
N ARG A 504 25.43 18.60 3.32
CA ARG A 504 25.44 17.44 2.42
C ARG A 504 24.06 16.98 1.95
N ILE A 505 23.15 17.93 1.72
CA ILE A 505 21.87 17.64 1.08
C ILE A 505 22.13 17.37 -0.40
N SER A 506 21.95 16.12 -0.82
CA SER A 506 22.12 15.74 -2.22
C SER A 506 20.83 15.93 -2.99
N ILE A 507 20.82 16.78 -4.01
CA ILE A 507 19.67 17.06 -4.85
C ILE A 507 20.11 17.38 -6.27
N ARG A 508 19.56 16.72 -7.29
CA ARG A 508 19.74 17.00 -8.74
C ARG A 508 21.22 17.20 -9.14
N GLY A 509 22.10 16.36 -8.65
CA GLY A 509 23.55 16.43 -8.92
C GLY A 509 24.32 17.41 -8.06
N LEU A 510 23.66 18.22 -7.25
CA LEU A 510 24.28 19.15 -6.30
C LEU A 510 24.39 18.51 -4.91
N VAL A 511 25.39 18.96 -4.15
CA VAL A 511 25.49 18.75 -2.70
C VAL A 511 25.44 20.12 -2.05
N LEU A 512 24.41 20.37 -1.26
CA LEU A 512 24.12 21.66 -0.67
C LEU A 512 24.31 21.65 0.86
N LEU A 513 24.67 22.84 1.39
CA LEU A 513 24.50 23.18 2.80
C LEU A 513 23.39 24.22 2.87
N VAL A 514 22.43 24.01 3.76
CA VAL A 514 21.36 24.96 4.02
C VAL A 514 21.35 25.35 5.48
N THR A 515 21.40 26.67 5.74
CA THR A 515 21.21 27.25 7.07
C THR A 515 19.95 28.11 7.05
N ALA A 516 19.03 27.85 7.94
CA ALA A 516 17.81 28.64 8.11
C ALA A 516 17.76 29.28 9.50
N THR A 517 17.24 30.50 9.55
CA THR A 517 16.82 31.25 10.73
C THR A 517 15.42 31.80 10.48
N ASP A 518 14.83 32.46 11.45
CA ASP A 518 13.50 33.07 11.29
C ASP A 518 13.46 34.18 10.24
N ASP A 519 14.60 34.80 9.92
CA ASP A 519 14.71 35.96 9.04
C ASP A 519 15.56 35.72 7.77
N SER A 520 16.24 34.57 7.68
CA SER A 520 17.12 34.30 6.54
C SER A 520 17.31 32.82 6.23
N ILE A 521 17.52 32.53 4.95
CA ILE A 521 17.95 31.22 4.46
C ILE A 521 19.23 31.40 3.65
N LEU A 522 20.30 30.70 4.04
CA LEU A 522 21.54 30.60 3.28
C LEU A 522 21.60 29.22 2.62
N VAL A 523 21.79 29.19 1.30
CA VAL A 523 22.03 27.97 0.54
C VAL A 523 23.41 28.07 -0.10
N ARG A 524 24.29 27.12 0.19
CA ARG A 524 25.66 27.05 -0.32
C ARG A 524 25.89 25.73 -1.05
N LYS A 525 26.45 25.80 -2.24
CA LYS A 525 26.95 24.62 -2.96
C LYS A 525 28.25 24.15 -2.35
N LEU A 526 28.30 22.90 -1.91
CA LEU A 526 29.51 22.25 -1.40
C LEU A 526 30.25 21.54 -2.52
N SER A 527 29.52 20.87 -3.42
CA SER A 527 30.08 20.17 -4.57
C SER A 527 28.98 19.82 -5.58
N GLY A 528 29.37 19.16 -6.66
CA GLY A 528 28.47 18.68 -7.70
C GLY A 528 28.21 19.70 -8.80
N GLU A 529 27.49 19.24 -9.82
CA GLU A 529 27.11 20.05 -10.98
C GLU A 529 25.64 19.87 -11.28
N HIS A 530 24.98 20.94 -11.70
CA HIS A 530 23.61 20.94 -12.17
C HIS A 530 23.55 21.69 -13.51
N ALA A 531 23.02 21.01 -14.50
CA ALA A 531 22.83 21.62 -15.82
C ALA A 531 21.53 22.44 -15.85
N GLY A 532 21.63 23.73 -16.10
CA GLY A 532 20.48 24.62 -16.17
C GLY A 532 20.26 25.45 -14.90
N LEU A 533 19.09 26.05 -14.84
CA LEU A 533 18.69 26.93 -13.74
C LEU A 533 18.02 26.10 -12.63
N PHE A 534 18.28 26.50 -11.39
CA PHE A 534 17.74 25.86 -10.18
C PHE A 534 16.90 26.87 -9.40
N THR A 535 15.67 26.52 -9.09
CA THR A 535 14.72 27.37 -8.39
C THR A 535 14.74 27.08 -6.89
N ILE A 536 14.75 28.12 -6.06
CA ILE A 536 14.50 28.01 -4.62
C ILE A 536 13.19 28.75 -4.32
N ASP A 537 12.13 28.00 -4.02
CA ASP A 537 10.86 28.53 -3.53
C ASP A 537 10.89 28.62 -2.00
N ALA A 538 10.71 29.82 -1.47
CA ALA A 538 10.63 30.05 -0.02
C ALA A 538 9.54 31.11 0.24
N PRO A 539 8.29 30.70 0.50
CA PRO A 539 7.12 31.59 0.48
C PRO A 539 7.18 32.78 1.40
N ASP A 540 7.83 32.61 2.56
CA ASP A 540 7.95 33.68 3.59
C ASP A 540 9.14 34.63 3.36
N PHE A 541 9.86 34.44 2.27
CA PHE A 541 11.07 35.19 1.94
C PHE A 541 10.95 35.88 0.59
N LYS A 542 11.76 36.90 0.36
CA LYS A 542 11.81 37.59 -0.93
C LYS A 542 12.28 36.61 -2.01
N PRO A 543 11.53 36.46 -3.12
CA PRO A 543 11.87 35.52 -4.16
C PRO A 543 13.22 35.85 -4.83
N LEU A 544 13.98 34.81 -5.14
CA LEU A 544 15.18 34.91 -5.96
C LEU A 544 14.89 34.53 -7.40
N PRO A 545 15.64 35.11 -8.38
CA PRO A 545 15.62 34.57 -9.72
C PRO A 545 16.22 33.16 -9.73
N PRO A 546 15.87 32.31 -10.71
CA PRO A 546 16.49 31.02 -10.87
C PRO A 546 18.03 31.10 -10.92
N ILE A 547 18.71 30.19 -10.29
CA ILE A 547 20.13 30.22 -9.94
C ILE A 547 20.92 29.34 -10.92
N ASP A 548 21.99 29.91 -11.50
CA ASP A 548 23.03 29.14 -12.17
C ASP A 548 24.16 28.80 -11.18
N TRP A 549 24.16 27.56 -10.72
CA TRP A 549 25.15 27.07 -9.76
C TRP A 549 26.56 26.90 -10.34
N THR A 550 26.76 27.08 -11.62
CA THR A 550 28.11 27.14 -12.21
C THR A 550 28.82 28.44 -11.88
N GLN A 551 28.04 29.52 -11.73
CA GLN A 551 28.54 30.88 -11.48
C GLN A 551 28.34 31.32 -10.02
N THR A 552 27.42 30.74 -9.30
CA THR A 552 26.98 31.20 -7.98
C THR A 552 27.30 30.13 -6.93
N PRO A 553 28.27 30.34 -6.00
CA PRO A 553 28.60 29.36 -4.98
C PRO A 553 27.64 29.37 -3.79
N GLU A 554 26.97 30.51 -3.53
CA GLU A 554 25.97 30.63 -2.46
C GLU A 554 24.92 31.70 -2.75
N VAL A 555 23.74 31.53 -2.19
CA VAL A 555 22.65 32.51 -2.21
C VAL A 555 22.07 32.71 -0.83
N ARG A 556 21.50 33.90 -0.60
CA ARG A 556 20.84 34.22 0.66
C ARG A 556 19.48 34.86 0.40
N LEU A 557 18.44 34.26 0.97
CA LEU A 557 17.10 34.82 1.04
C LEU A 557 16.94 35.58 2.37
N ARG A 558 16.15 36.65 2.35
CA ARG A 558 15.79 37.44 3.54
C ARG A 558 14.29 37.68 3.54
N SER A 559 13.68 37.69 4.73
CA SER A 559 12.28 38.01 4.95
C SER A 559 11.91 39.45 4.53
#